data_2bd80af3c7d7b23d9669aa282be4001e
#
_entry.id   2bd80af3c7d7b23d9669aa282be4001e
#
_cell.length_a   1.000
_cell.length_b   1.000
_cell.length_c   1.000
_cell.angle_alpha   90.00
_cell.angle_beta   90.00
_cell.angle_gamma   90.00
#
_symmetry.space_group_name_H-M   'P 1'
#
loop_
_entity.id
_entity.type
_entity.pdbx_description
1 polymer ?
#
loop_
_entity_poly.entity_id
_entity_poly.type
_entity_poly.pdbx_seq_one_letter_code
_entity_poly.pdbx_strand_id
1 'polypeptide(L)'
;SDKIELLILGGSWSAYRKDYQEWFVRRCFDAMNGVDLPSLEEAQAYNETATHRNVGMAVETRPDLVTPAELAWLRALGVTKLQMGAQSMDDRILALNRRGHTVAETQQAVALLRAGGFKVVLHWMPNLLGATPDSDRQDFPHLWHNLCPDEIKIYPTQLLATAALMEYWRRGEYTPY
;
A
#
# COMPACT_ATOMS: atom_id res chain seq x y z
N SER A 1 19.33 16.43 -6.37
CA SER A 1 17.98 16.51 -6.98
C SER A 1 17.19 17.61 -6.30
N ASP A 2 16.43 18.38 -7.06
CA ASP A 2 15.57 19.45 -6.58
C ASP A 2 14.14 18.97 -6.26
N LYS A 3 13.80 17.77 -6.73
CA LYS A 3 12.50 17.10 -6.49
C LYS A 3 12.72 15.70 -5.96
N ILE A 4 12.08 15.39 -4.84
CA ILE A 4 12.19 14.11 -4.14
C ILE A 4 10.78 13.52 -3.97
N GLU A 5 10.59 12.26 -4.35
CA GLU A 5 9.44 11.46 -3.94
C GLU A 5 9.88 10.56 -2.79
N LEU A 6 9.23 10.67 -1.64
CA LEU A 6 9.49 9.84 -0.48
C LEU A 6 8.63 8.58 -0.55
N LEU A 7 9.27 7.41 -0.59
CA LEU A 7 8.60 6.12 -0.54
C LEU A 7 8.89 5.45 0.80
N ILE A 8 7.84 5.28 1.61
CA ILE A 8 7.93 4.57 2.90
C ILE A 8 7.38 3.16 2.67
N LEU A 9 8.30 2.21 2.57
CA LEU A 9 8.02 0.80 2.29
C LEU A 9 8.32 -0.05 3.52
N GLY A 10 7.69 -1.21 3.61
CA GLY A 10 8.01 -2.19 4.67
C GLY A 10 6.83 -2.56 5.56
N GLY A 11 5.65 -2.70 5.01
CA GLY A 11 4.44 -3.15 5.68
C GLY A 11 3.40 -2.06 5.84
N SER A 12 2.33 -2.36 6.60
CA SER A 12 1.21 -1.43 6.76
C SER A 12 1.62 -0.22 7.59
N TRP A 13 1.88 0.90 6.94
CA TRP A 13 2.22 2.16 7.61
C TRP A 13 1.19 2.57 8.66
N SER A 14 -0.10 2.40 8.34
CA SER A 14 -1.22 2.69 9.23
C SER A 14 -1.25 1.87 10.54
N ALA A 15 -0.44 0.81 10.65
CA ALA A 15 -0.32 0.02 11.87
C ALA A 15 0.69 0.58 12.88
N TYR A 16 1.53 1.52 12.47
CA TYR A 16 2.47 2.17 13.40
C TYR A 16 1.77 3.22 14.26
N ARG A 17 2.35 3.52 15.42
CA ARG A 17 1.86 4.57 16.33
C ARG A 17 1.93 5.93 15.65
N LYS A 18 0.93 6.77 15.89
CA LYS A 18 0.81 8.10 15.26
C LYS A 18 1.98 9.04 15.60
N ASP A 19 2.45 9.01 16.85
CA ASP A 19 3.61 9.79 17.30
C ASP A 19 4.90 9.39 16.56
N TYR A 20 5.07 8.08 16.30
CA TYR A 20 6.20 7.59 15.50
C TYR A 20 6.08 8.01 14.03
N GLN A 21 4.89 7.92 13.44
CA GLN A 21 4.65 8.32 12.05
C GLN A 21 4.98 9.80 11.85
N GLU A 22 4.49 10.67 12.75
CA GLU A 22 4.75 12.11 12.71
C GLU A 22 6.24 12.42 12.88
N TRP A 23 6.87 11.83 13.88
CA TRP A 23 8.30 11.98 14.12
C TRP A 23 9.13 11.57 12.90
N PHE A 24 8.84 10.39 12.35
CA PHE A 24 9.58 9.85 11.20
C PHE A 24 9.45 10.76 9.97
N VAL A 25 8.22 11.16 9.64
CA VAL A 25 7.97 12.03 8.48
C VAL A 25 8.63 13.40 8.69
N ARG A 26 8.52 13.98 9.90
CA ARG A 26 9.21 15.23 10.21
C ARG A 26 10.71 15.11 10.00
N ARG A 27 11.35 14.02 10.48
CA ARG A 27 12.79 13.81 10.30
C ARG A 27 13.18 13.67 8.82
N CYS A 28 12.31 13.10 7.99
CA CYS A 28 12.53 13.08 6.54
C CYS A 28 12.49 14.50 5.94
N PHE A 29 11.54 15.33 6.35
CA PHE A 29 11.48 16.73 5.92
C PHE A 29 12.67 17.53 6.41
N ASP A 30 13.06 17.40 7.68
CA ASP A 30 14.24 18.06 8.24
C ASP A 30 15.50 17.72 7.43
N ALA A 31 15.68 16.47 7.06
CA ALA A 31 16.83 16.04 6.24
C ALA A 31 16.80 16.66 4.83
N MET A 32 15.63 16.80 4.21
CA MET A 32 15.49 17.47 2.92
C MET A 32 15.68 19.00 3.04
N ASN A 33 15.29 19.58 4.16
CA ASN A 33 15.41 21.00 4.46
C ASN A 33 16.84 21.41 4.85
N GLY A 34 17.65 20.45 5.34
CA GLY A 34 18.99 20.72 5.89
C GLY A 34 18.97 21.45 7.24
N VAL A 35 17.80 21.47 7.93
CA VAL A 35 17.60 22.12 9.23
C VAL A 35 16.51 21.38 10.01
N ASP A 36 16.72 21.27 11.34
CA ASP A 36 15.73 20.69 12.25
C ASP A 36 14.68 21.74 12.63
N LEU A 37 13.41 21.42 12.40
CA LEU A 37 12.28 22.30 12.69
C LEU A 37 11.43 21.76 13.85
N PRO A 38 10.75 22.65 14.63
CA PRO A 38 10.07 22.25 15.87
C PRO A 38 8.88 21.31 15.65
N SER A 39 8.18 21.46 14.51
CA SER A 39 6.97 20.71 14.18
C SER A 39 6.98 20.17 12.75
N LEU A 40 6.13 19.18 12.48
CA LEU A 40 5.93 18.68 11.12
C LEU A 40 5.36 19.77 10.20
N GLU A 41 4.41 20.58 10.69
CA GLU A 41 3.80 21.67 9.94
C GLU A 41 4.85 22.68 9.48
N GLU A 42 5.74 23.10 10.38
CA GLU A 42 6.83 24.03 10.05
C GLU A 42 7.83 23.38 9.07
N ALA A 43 8.14 22.08 9.24
CA ALA A 43 9.03 21.36 8.34
C ALA A 43 8.45 21.22 6.92
N GLN A 44 7.14 21.00 6.79
CA GLN A 44 6.43 20.96 5.52
C GLN A 44 6.41 22.35 4.86
N ALA A 45 6.03 23.40 5.61
CA ALA A 45 5.98 24.76 5.11
C ALA A 45 7.36 25.24 4.62
N TYR A 46 8.43 24.96 5.37
CA TYR A 46 9.80 25.28 4.96
C TYR A 46 10.18 24.57 3.67
N ASN A 47 9.76 23.30 3.53
CA ASN A 47 10.10 22.46 2.37
C ASN A 47 9.50 22.98 1.05
N GLU A 48 8.44 23.79 1.07
CA GLU A 48 7.83 24.35 -0.14
C GLU A 48 8.83 25.17 -0.97
N THR A 49 9.80 25.80 -0.31
CA THR A 49 10.83 26.65 -0.95
C THR A 49 12.25 26.11 -0.81
N ALA A 50 12.43 24.95 -0.19
CA ALA A 50 13.74 24.35 0.01
C ALA A 50 14.39 23.92 -1.32
N THR A 51 15.72 23.74 -1.31
CA THR A 51 16.48 23.24 -2.46
C THR A 51 16.07 21.83 -2.84
N HIS A 52 15.75 20.99 -1.84
CA HIS A 52 15.32 19.60 -2.01
C HIS A 52 13.86 19.47 -1.55
N ARG A 53 12.93 19.56 -2.49
CA ARG A 53 11.49 19.57 -2.18
C ARG A 53 10.87 18.20 -2.30
N ASN A 54 10.10 17.81 -1.30
CA ASN A 54 9.22 16.67 -1.39
C ASN A 54 8.06 16.99 -2.34
N VAL A 55 7.95 16.28 -3.45
CA VAL A 55 6.88 16.47 -4.45
C VAL A 55 5.84 15.36 -4.40
N GLY A 56 6.05 14.35 -3.56
CA GLY A 56 5.12 13.25 -3.36
C GLY A 56 5.59 12.34 -2.23
N MET A 57 4.63 11.77 -1.53
CA MET A 57 4.90 10.77 -0.48
C MET A 57 3.99 9.57 -0.69
N ALA A 58 4.58 8.37 -0.77
CA ALA A 58 3.87 7.11 -0.89
C ALA A 58 4.06 6.26 0.37
N VAL A 59 2.96 5.69 0.87
CA VAL A 59 2.97 4.74 1.99
C VAL A 59 2.16 3.50 1.65
N GLU A 60 2.40 2.40 2.37
CA GLU A 60 1.65 1.15 2.22
C GLU A 60 0.60 1.01 3.33
N THR A 61 -0.59 0.55 2.95
CA THR A 61 -1.68 0.24 3.89
C THR A 61 -2.44 -1.02 3.47
N ARG A 62 -3.44 -1.39 4.26
CA ARG A 62 -4.34 -2.51 3.98
C ARG A 62 -5.76 -1.99 3.79
N PRO A 63 -6.62 -2.69 3.01
CA PRO A 63 -8.01 -2.27 2.80
C PRO A 63 -8.80 -2.02 4.09
N ASP A 64 -8.65 -2.91 5.07
CA ASP A 64 -9.33 -2.86 6.37
C ASP A 64 -8.90 -1.69 7.28
N LEU A 65 -7.79 -1.01 6.97
CA LEU A 65 -7.28 0.14 7.72
C LEU A 65 -7.66 1.49 7.10
N VAL A 66 -8.29 1.49 5.93
CA VAL A 66 -8.68 2.72 5.23
C VAL A 66 -9.99 3.24 5.80
N THR A 67 -9.90 4.29 6.61
CA THR A 67 -11.04 5.00 7.21
C THR A 67 -10.94 6.51 6.94
N PRO A 68 -12.05 7.27 7.00
CA PRO A 68 -11.98 8.73 6.85
C PRO A 68 -10.99 9.41 7.82
N ALA A 69 -10.94 8.94 9.07
CA ALA A 69 -10.00 9.46 10.07
C ALA A 69 -8.55 9.16 9.70
N GLU A 70 -8.27 7.94 9.19
CA GLU A 70 -6.93 7.59 8.72
C GLU A 70 -6.54 8.42 7.49
N LEU A 71 -7.47 8.66 6.56
CA LEU A 71 -7.20 9.48 5.38
C LEU A 71 -6.87 10.93 5.76
N ALA A 72 -7.60 11.52 6.71
CA ALA A 72 -7.31 12.84 7.22
C ALA A 72 -5.91 12.92 7.85
N TRP A 73 -5.54 11.91 8.62
CA TRP A 73 -4.22 11.80 9.22
C TRP A 73 -3.11 11.67 8.18
N LEU A 74 -3.26 10.74 7.23
CA LEU A 74 -2.27 10.56 6.15
C LEU A 74 -2.11 11.82 5.32
N ARG A 75 -3.19 12.57 5.10
CA ARG A 75 -3.13 13.87 4.40
C ARG A 75 -2.35 14.90 5.21
N ALA A 76 -2.55 14.97 6.54
CA ALA A 76 -1.77 15.84 7.42
C ALA A 76 -0.28 15.49 7.42
N LEU A 77 0.08 14.21 7.30
CA LEU A 77 1.47 13.79 7.10
C LEU A 77 2.06 14.19 5.74
N GLY A 78 1.24 14.63 4.77
CA GLY A 78 1.69 14.97 3.42
C GLY A 78 1.67 13.80 2.42
N VAL A 79 1.01 12.69 2.75
CA VAL A 79 0.88 11.54 1.84
C VAL A 79 0.03 11.92 0.64
N THR A 80 0.50 11.57 -0.56
CA THR A 80 -0.16 11.83 -1.84
C THR A 80 -0.55 10.54 -2.57
N LYS A 81 0.09 9.43 -2.26
CA LYS A 81 -0.09 8.14 -2.93
C LYS A 81 -0.19 7.02 -1.89
N LEU A 82 -1.20 6.15 -2.02
CA LEU A 82 -1.31 4.96 -1.19
C LEU A 82 -1.14 3.69 -2.03
N GLN A 83 -0.29 2.81 -1.52
CA GLN A 83 -0.11 1.46 -2.04
C GLN A 83 -0.91 0.51 -1.16
N MET A 84 -1.74 -0.32 -1.78
CA MET A 84 -2.65 -1.20 -1.05
C MET A 84 -2.64 -2.61 -1.61
N GLY A 85 -2.51 -3.59 -0.74
CA GLY A 85 -2.50 -4.99 -1.09
C GLY A 85 -3.91 -5.54 -1.33
N ALA A 86 -4.44 -5.38 -2.56
CA ALA A 86 -5.67 -6.06 -2.98
C ALA A 86 -5.45 -7.58 -3.10
N GLN A 87 -4.34 -7.96 -3.68
CA GLN A 87 -3.81 -9.32 -3.86
C GLN A 87 -4.62 -10.19 -4.84
N SER A 88 -5.95 -10.26 -4.73
CA SER A 88 -6.89 -10.94 -5.60
C SER A 88 -8.26 -10.26 -5.52
N MET A 89 -9.09 -10.47 -6.53
CA MET A 89 -10.50 -10.07 -6.59
C MET A 89 -11.44 -11.27 -6.38
N ASP A 90 -10.96 -12.35 -5.76
CA ASP A 90 -11.70 -13.55 -5.38
C ASP A 90 -11.63 -13.74 -3.86
N ASP A 91 -12.78 -13.57 -3.18
CA ASP A 91 -12.88 -13.71 -1.72
C ASP A 91 -12.48 -15.10 -1.21
N ARG A 92 -12.69 -16.15 -2.01
CA ARG A 92 -12.24 -17.51 -1.67
C ARG A 92 -10.71 -17.58 -1.64
N ILE A 93 -10.03 -16.97 -2.60
CA ILE A 93 -8.56 -16.91 -2.66
C ILE A 93 -8.04 -16.05 -1.50
N LEU A 94 -8.65 -14.90 -1.24
CA LEU A 94 -8.28 -14.05 -0.11
C LEU A 94 -8.39 -14.78 1.23
N ALA A 95 -9.48 -15.52 1.44
CA ALA A 95 -9.71 -16.31 2.66
C ALA A 95 -8.70 -17.45 2.82
N LEU A 96 -8.42 -18.23 1.76
CA LEU A 96 -7.42 -19.31 1.77
C LEU A 96 -6.02 -18.79 2.14
N ASN A 97 -5.67 -17.60 1.68
CA ASN A 97 -4.39 -16.96 1.94
C ASN A 97 -4.40 -16.08 3.20
N ARG A 98 -5.47 -16.12 4.01
CA ARG A 98 -5.61 -15.39 5.28
C ARG A 98 -5.32 -13.89 5.17
N ARG A 99 -5.83 -13.25 4.09
CA ARG A 99 -5.52 -11.85 3.82
C ARG A 99 -6.19 -10.87 4.80
N GLY A 100 -7.26 -11.29 5.48
CA GLY A 100 -7.93 -10.50 6.51
C GLY A 100 -8.78 -9.34 5.96
N HIS A 101 -9.09 -9.34 4.66
CA HIS A 101 -9.99 -8.41 4.00
C HIS A 101 -10.72 -9.09 2.86
N THR A 102 -11.79 -8.46 2.40
CA THR A 102 -12.64 -8.91 1.29
C THR A 102 -12.48 -8.01 0.06
N VAL A 103 -13.00 -8.48 -1.06
CA VAL A 103 -13.10 -7.68 -2.30
C VAL A 103 -13.94 -6.43 -2.06
N ALA A 104 -15.06 -6.54 -1.32
CA ALA A 104 -15.92 -5.40 -0.99
C ALA A 104 -15.18 -4.34 -0.16
N GLU A 105 -14.38 -4.74 0.84
CA GLU A 105 -13.54 -3.82 1.61
C GLU A 105 -12.49 -3.13 0.74
N THR A 106 -11.88 -3.87 -0.20
CA THR A 106 -10.95 -3.29 -1.18
C THR A 106 -11.63 -2.24 -2.06
N GLN A 107 -12.83 -2.51 -2.56
CA GLN A 107 -13.62 -1.57 -3.36
C GLN A 107 -13.97 -0.30 -2.55
N GLN A 108 -14.43 -0.46 -1.32
CA GLN A 108 -14.74 0.64 -0.42
C GLN A 108 -13.49 1.49 -0.12
N ALA A 109 -12.37 0.84 0.17
CA ALA A 109 -11.10 1.52 0.42
C ALA A 109 -10.66 2.36 -0.79
N VAL A 110 -10.71 1.82 -2.00
CA VAL A 110 -10.38 2.55 -3.24
C VAL A 110 -11.30 3.76 -3.43
N ALA A 111 -12.61 3.60 -3.20
CA ALA A 111 -13.56 4.71 -3.30
C ALA A 111 -13.25 5.84 -2.31
N LEU A 112 -12.93 5.50 -1.06
CA LEU A 112 -12.54 6.46 -0.02
C LEU A 112 -11.22 7.17 -0.37
N LEU A 113 -10.20 6.42 -0.83
CA LEU A 113 -8.91 6.98 -1.24
C LEU A 113 -9.07 8.00 -2.36
N ARG A 114 -9.89 7.68 -3.37
CA ARG A 114 -10.18 8.60 -4.48
C ARG A 114 -10.93 9.84 -4.01
N ALA A 115 -11.95 9.67 -3.18
CA ALA A 115 -12.70 10.80 -2.59
C ALA A 115 -11.76 11.70 -1.76
N GLY A 116 -10.75 11.12 -1.10
CA GLY A 116 -9.70 11.84 -0.39
C GLY A 116 -8.63 12.47 -1.28
N GLY A 117 -8.68 12.27 -2.61
CA GLY A 117 -7.73 12.85 -3.58
C GLY A 117 -6.35 12.17 -3.59
N PHE A 118 -6.25 10.92 -3.14
CA PHE A 118 -5.02 10.14 -3.21
C PHE A 118 -4.87 9.43 -4.55
N LYS A 119 -3.64 9.28 -5.02
CA LYS A 119 -3.31 8.28 -6.03
C LYS A 119 -3.31 6.89 -5.41
N VAL A 120 -3.82 5.92 -6.16
CA VAL A 120 -4.01 4.55 -5.69
C VAL A 120 -3.15 3.59 -6.48
N VAL A 121 -2.26 2.88 -5.76
CA VAL A 121 -1.48 1.78 -6.30
C VAL A 121 -2.02 0.48 -5.72
N LEU A 122 -2.39 -0.48 -6.54
CA LEU A 122 -2.85 -1.78 -6.08
C LEU A 122 -1.78 -2.85 -6.33
N HIS A 123 -1.58 -3.68 -5.31
CA HIS A 123 -0.75 -4.87 -5.43
C HIS A 123 -1.64 -6.07 -5.77
N TRP A 124 -1.27 -6.81 -6.79
CA TRP A 124 -1.91 -8.04 -7.20
C TRP A 124 -0.91 -9.19 -7.22
N MET A 125 -1.35 -10.37 -6.80
CA MET A 125 -0.49 -11.54 -6.65
C MET A 125 -1.06 -12.74 -7.42
N PRO A 126 -0.49 -13.09 -8.58
CA PRO A 126 -0.81 -14.35 -9.23
C PRO A 126 -0.24 -15.53 -8.46
N ASN A 127 -0.83 -16.69 -8.70
CA ASN A 127 -0.39 -17.96 -8.11
C ASN A 127 -0.52 -18.02 -6.58
N LEU A 128 -1.55 -17.38 -6.02
CA LEU A 128 -1.92 -17.58 -4.61
C LEU A 128 -2.45 -19.01 -4.38
N LEU A 129 -2.42 -19.48 -3.14
CA LEU A 129 -3.01 -20.77 -2.79
C LEU A 129 -4.47 -20.86 -3.24
N GLY A 130 -4.80 -21.87 -4.02
CA GLY A 130 -6.13 -22.09 -4.59
C GLY A 130 -6.39 -21.37 -5.92
N ALA A 131 -5.46 -20.54 -6.41
CA ALA A 131 -5.53 -19.97 -7.74
C ALA A 131 -5.01 -20.95 -8.82
N THR A 132 -5.41 -20.70 -10.06
CA THR A 132 -4.94 -21.40 -11.26
C THR A 132 -4.59 -20.36 -12.33
N PRO A 133 -3.82 -20.71 -13.38
CA PRO A 133 -3.56 -19.79 -14.47
C PRO A 133 -4.83 -19.20 -15.11
N ASP A 134 -5.90 -19.99 -15.19
CA ASP A 134 -7.17 -19.52 -15.75
C ASP A 134 -7.93 -18.61 -14.79
N SER A 135 -7.97 -18.94 -13.49
CA SER A 135 -8.60 -18.05 -12.51
C SER A 135 -7.85 -16.71 -12.42
N ASP A 136 -6.53 -16.69 -12.47
CA ASP A 136 -5.75 -15.44 -12.43
C ASP A 136 -5.95 -14.60 -13.69
N ARG A 137 -6.09 -15.21 -14.87
CA ARG A 137 -6.45 -14.49 -16.10
C ARG A 137 -7.84 -13.86 -16.04
N GLN A 138 -8.77 -14.48 -15.33
CA GLN A 138 -10.12 -13.94 -15.11
C GLN A 138 -10.13 -12.88 -14.00
N ASP A 139 -9.34 -13.05 -12.94
CA ASP A 139 -9.25 -12.15 -11.79
C ASP A 139 -8.63 -10.79 -12.14
N PHE A 140 -7.52 -10.78 -12.86
CA PHE A 140 -6.77 -9.57 -13.17
C PHE A 140 -7.58 -8.46 -13.86
N PRO A 141 -8.43 -8.74 -14.88
CA PRO A 141 -9.28 -7.72 -15.48
C PRO A 141 -10.26 -7.07 -14.49
N HIS A 142 -10.75 -7.79 -13.50
CA HIS A 142 -11.65 -7.25 -12.47
C HIS A 142 -10.95 -6.18 -11.62
N LEU A 143 -9.68 -6.41 -11.26
CA LEU A 143 -8.89 -5.41 -10.55
C LEU A 143 -8.76 -4.12 -11.35
N TRP A 144 -8.51 -4.22 -12.65
CA TRP A 144 -8.38 -3.06 -13.52
C TRP A 144 -9.71 -2.37 -13.79
N HIS A 145 -10.72 -3.11 -14.24
CA HIS A 145 -11.99 -2.53 -14.68
C HIS A 145 -12.87 -2.03 -13.52
N ASN A 146 -12.84 -2.71 -12.38
CA ASN A 146 -13.70 -2.36 -11.25
C ASN A 146 -13.08 -1.32 -10.33
N LEU A 147 -11.75 -1.29 -10.22
CA LEU A 147 -11.04 -0.41 -9.28
C LEU A 147 -10.32 0.74 -9.98
N CYS A 148 -9.96 0.59 -11.27
CA CYS A 148 -9.25 1.59 -12.07
C CYS A 148 -8.09 2.26 -11.31
N PRO A 149 -7.12 1.53 -10.75
CA PRO A 149 -6.03 2.13 -10.00
C PRO A 149 -5.16 3.02 -10.90
N ASP A 150 -4.42 3.95 -10.29
CA ASP A 150 -3.44 4.78 -11.01
C ASP A 150 -2.21 3.96 -11.43
N GLU A 151 -1.84 2.98 -10.59
CA GLU A 151 -0.72 2.07 -10.83
C GLU A 151 -1.07 0.66 -10.33
N ILE A 152 -0.49 -0.36 -10.95
CA ILE A 152 -0.57 -1.76 -10.49
C ILE A 152 0.85 -2.28 -10.29
N LYS A 153 1.07 -2.97 -9.17
CA LYS A 153 2.26 -3.77 -8.93
C LYS A 153 1.88 -5.25 -8.92
N ILE A 154 2.53 -6.03 -9.77
CA ILE A 154 2.33 -7.46 -9.87
C ILE A 154 3.45 -8.17 -9.12
N TYR A 155 3.10 -8.89 -8.06
CA TYR A 155 4.01 -9.68 -7.25
C TYR A 155 3.71 -11.18 -7.37
N PRO A 156 4.38 -11.91 -8.26
CA PRO A 156 4.21 -13.37 -8.32
C PRO A 156 4.48 -14.00 -6.96
N THR A 157 3.58 -14.89 -6.54
CA THR A 157 3.71 -15.60 -5.27
C THR A 157 4.97 -16.44 -5.26
N GLN A 158 5.82 -16.25 -4.26
CA GLN A 158 7.07 -16.99 -4.09
C GLN A 158 6.95 -18.04 -3.01
N LEU A 159 7.45 -19.23 -3.30
CA LEU A 159 7.50 -20.34 -2.35
C LEU A 159 8.78 -20.22 -1.50
N LEU A 160 8.65 -19.67 -0.32
CA LEU A 160 9.76 -19.52 0.63
C LEU A 160 9.79 -20.67 1.62
N ALA A 161 10.98 -21.16 1.96
CA ALA A 161 11.17 -22.32 2.85
C ALA A 161 10.53 -22.15 4.24
N THR A 162 10.41 -20.91 4.72
CA THR A 162 9.85 -20.55 6.03
C THR A 162 8.37 -20.15 5.98
N ALA A 163 7.77 -20.07 4.79
CA ALA A 163 6.37 -19.67 4.65
C ALA A 163 5.42 -20.88 4.84
N ALA A 164 4.24 -20.60 5.40
CA ALA A 164 3.20 -21.64 5.56
C ALA A 164 2.81 -22.30 4.22
N LEU A 165 2.94 -21.60 3.11
CA LEU A 165 2.68 -22.10 1.76
C LEU A 165 3.57 -23.31 1.41
N MET A 166 4.80 -23.39 1.98
CA MET A 166 5.71 -24.51 1.81
C MET A 166 5.11 -25.84 2.30
N GLU A 167 4.28 -25.80 3.35
CA GLU A 167 3.63 -27.00 3.86
C GLU A 167 2.55 -27.52 2.90
N TYR A 168 1.79 -26.62 2.27
CA TYR A 168 0.83 -26.97 1.23
C TYR A 168 1.51 -27.59 0.01
N TRP A 169 2.64 -27.02 -0.41
CA TRP A 169 3.44 -27.57 -1.50
C TRP A 169 3.95 -28.98 -1.17
N ARG A 170 4.50 -29.21 0.04
CA ARG A 170 4.98 -30.52 0.47
C ARG A 170 3.91 -31.60 0.51
N ARG A 171 2.64 -31.21 0.76
CA ARG A 171 1.49 -32.11 0.74
C ARG A 171 0.89 -32.27 -0.66
N GLY A 172 1.41 -31.63 -1.66
CA GLY A 172 0.85 -31.63 -3.02
C GLY A 172 -0.46 -30.84 -3.19
N GLU A 173 -0.79 -30.00 -2.23
CA GLU A 173 -2.01 -29.16 -2.22
C GLU A 173 -1.81 -27.80 -2.91
N TYR A 174 -0.58 -27.46 -3.25
CA TYR A 174 -0.20 -26.27 -3.97
C TYR A 174 0.92 -26.58 -4.98
N THR A 175 0.81 -26.06 -6.20
CA THR A 175 1.84 -26.18 -7.24
C THR A 175 2.07 -24.80 -7.86
N PRO A 176 3.29 -24.24 -7.78
CA PRO A 176 3.64 -23.01 -8.50
C PRO A 176 3.53 -23.21 -10.02
N TYR A 177 3.16 -22.15 -10.74
CA TYR A 177 3.13 -22.10 -12.21
C TYR A 177 3.73 -20.82 -12.75
#